data_2c4ccfbfc432bc27ab3ccb13d6374115
#
_entry.id   2c4ccfbfc432bc27ab3ccb13d6374115
#
_cell.length_a   1.000
_cell.length_b   1.000
_cell.length_c   1.000
_cell.angle_alpha   90.00
_cell.angle_beta   90.00
_cell.angle_gamma   90.00
#
_symmetry.space_group_name_H-M   'P 1'
#
loop_
_entity.id
_entity.type
_entity.pdbx_description
1 polymer ?
#
loop_
_entity_poly.entity_id
_entity_poly.type
_entity_poly.pdbx_seq_one_letter_code
_entity_poly.pdbx_strand_id
1 'polypeptide(L)'
;MQRRDFLKYSVALGVASALPLWSRAVFAAERPTLPIPDLLTTDARNRIQLTIGAGQSTFGEKTATTWGYNGNLLGPAVKLQRGKAVTVDIYNQLTEETTLHWHGLEVPGEVDGGPQGIILPGGKRSVTLNVDQPAATCWFHPHQHGKTGRQVAMGLAGLVVIEDDEVLKLMLPKQWGIDDVPVIVQDKKFNADGQIDYQLDVMTAAVGWFGDTLLTNGAIYPQHAAPRGWLRLRLLNGCNARSLNFATSDNRPLYVIASDGGLLPEPVKVSELPVLMGERFEVLVEVNDNKTFDLVTLPVSQMGMAIAPFDKPHPVMRIQPIAISASGALPDTLSSLPALPSLEGLTVRKLQLSMDPMLDMMGMQMLMEKYGDQAMAGMDHSQMMGHMGHGNMNHMNHGGKFDFHHANKINGQAFDMNKPMFAAAKGQYERWVISGVGDMMLHPFHIHGTQFRILSENGKPPAAHRAGWKDTVKVEGNVSEVLVKFNHNAPKEHAYMAHCHLLEHEDTGMMLGFTV
;
A
#
# COMPACT_ATOMS: atom_id res chain seq x y z
N MET A 1 -38.37 -19.20 -32.62
CA MET A 1 -36.91 -19.26 -32.42
C MET A 1 -36.29 -19.93 -33.64
N GLN A 2 -35.49 -19.21 -34.43
CA GLN A 2 -34.88 -19.78 -35.62
C GLN A 2 -33.62 -20.58 -35.22
N ARG A 3 -33.35 -21.69 -35.98
CA ARG A 3 -32.17 -22.56 -35.74
C ARG A 3 -30.84 -21.80 -35.56
N ARG A 4 -30.71 -20.63 -36.16
CA ARG A 4 -29.55 -19.76 -36.11
C ARG A 4 -29.35 -19.09 -34.72
N ASP A 5 -30.45 -18.82 -34.02
CA ASP A 5 -30.39 -18.21 -32.67
C ASP A 5 -30.06 -19.27 -31.63
N PHE A 6 -30.55 -20.49 -31.79
CA PHE A 6 -30.21 -21.63 -30.94
C PHE A 6 -28.72 -21.99 -31.00
N LEU A 7 -28.10 -21.95 -32.19
CA LEU A 7 -26.65 -22.18 -32.34
C LEU A 7 -25.80 -21.06 -31.71
N LYS A 8 -26.24 -19.80 -31.79
CA LYS A 8 -25.53 -18.68 -31.12
C LYS A 8 -25.58 -18.81 -29.60
N TYR A 9 -26.71 -19.20 -29.04
CA TYR A 9 -26.84 -19.44 -27.59
C TYR A 9 -26.12 -20.71 -27.13
N SER A 10 -26.03 -21.74 -27.94
CA SER A 10 -25.30 -22.98 -27.62
C SER A 10 -23.79 -22.76 -27.62
N VAL A 11 -23.25 -21.92 -28.51
CA VAL A 11 -21.82 -21.54 -28.52
C VAL A 11 -21.48 -20.63 -27.32
N ALA A 12 -22.36 -19.69 -26.98
CA ALA A 12 -22.17 -18.84 -25.81
C ALA A 12 -22.18 -19.62 -24.48
N LEU A 13 -23.07 -20.61 -24.36
CA LEU A 13 -23.14 -21.53 -23.21
C LEU A 13 -21.92 -22.47 -23.13
N GLY A 14 -21.41 -22.95 -24.27
CA GLY A 14 -20.24 -23.83 -24.34
C GLY A 14 -18.94 -23.11 -23.94
N VAL A 15 -18.78 -21.85 -24.33
CA VAL A 15 -17.62 -21.05 -23.95
C VAL A 15 -17.68 -20.65 -22.47
N ALA A 16 -18.88 -20.34 -21.94
CA ALA A 16 -19.06 -20.02 -20.52
C ALA A 16 -18.74 -21.21 -19.60
N SER A 17 -18.89 -22.48 -20.08
CA SER A 17 -18.59 -23.67 -19.26
C SER A 17 -17.09 -23.98 -19.12
N ALA A 18 -16.23 -23.45 -19.98
CA ALA A 18 -14.78 -23.64 -19.94
C ALA A 18 -14.03 -22.59 -19.12
N LEU A 19 -14.71 -21.54 -18.65
CA LEU A 19 -14.10 -20.46 -17.86
C LEU A 19 -14.17 -20.77 -16.37
N PRO A 20 -13.18 -20.30 -15.57
CA PRO A 20 -13.23 -20.39 -14.11
C PRO A 20 -14.53 -19.80 -13.55
N LEU A 21 -15.04 -20.36 -12.44
CA LEU A 21 -16.32 -19.95 -11.84
C LEU A 21 -16.45 -18.46 -11.56
N TRP A 22 -15.34 -17.80 -11.19
CA TRP A 22 -15.29 -16.36 -10.95
C TRP A 22 -15.50 -15.53 -12.23
N SER A 23 -15.10 -16.06 -13.40
CA SER A 23 -15.35 -15.38 -14.68
C SER A 23 -16.79 -15.59 -15.18
N ARG A 24 -17.50 -16.63 -14.70
CA ARG A 24 -18.89 -16.92 -15.11
C ARG A 24 -19.91 -15.97 -14.47
N ALA A 25 -19.67 -15.55 -13.23
CA ALA A 25 -20.57 -14.64 -12.51
C ALA A 25 -20.55 -13.20 -13.07
N VAL A 26 -19.52 -12.84 -13.84
CA VAL A 26 -19.29 -11.45 -14.33
C VAL A 26 -19.80 -11.27 -15.77
N PHE A 27 -20.21 -12.32 -16.49
CA PHE A 27 -20.73 -12.20 -17.87
C PHE A 27 -22.14 -11.61 -17.98
N ALA A 28 -22.84 -11.39 -16.86
CA ALA A 28 -24.21 -10.89 -16.85
C ALA A 28 -24.34 -9.39 -16.57
N ALA A 29 -23.29 -8.73 -16.05
CA ALA A 29 -23.27 -7.28 -15.81
C ALA A 29 -22.17 -6.63 -16.67
N GLU A 30 -22.45 -5.47 -17.23
CA GLU A 30 -21.41 -4.64 -17.88
C GLU A 30 -20.34 -4.31 -16.83
N ARG A 31 -19.08 -4.72 -17.11
CA ARG A 31 -17.96 -4.48 -16.20
C ARG A 31 -17.69 -2.97 -16.14
N PRO A 32 -17.52 -2.39 -14.93
CA PRO A 32 -17.24 -0.97 -14.83
C PRO A 32 -15.94 -0.61 -15.55
N THR A 33 -15.91 0.54 -16.20
CA THR A 33 -14.66 1.11 -16.69
C THR A 33 -13.78 1.43 -15.50
N LEU A 34 -12.46 1.22 -15.61
CA LEU A 34 -11.49 1.59 -14.56
C LEU A 34 -11.60 3.10 -14.29
N PRO A 35 -11.97 3.51 -13.07
CA PRO A 35 -11.95 4.92 -12.71
C PRO A 35 -10.49 5.43 -12.73
N ILE A 36 -10.25 6.54 -13.39
CA ILE A 36 -8.94 7.18 -13.43
C ILE A 36 -9.01 8.42 -12.53
N PRO A 37 -8.20 8.50 -11.46
CA PRO A 37 -8.10 9.70 -10.65
C PRO A 37 -7.66 10.90 -11.49
N ASP A 38 -8.26 12.06 -11.23
CA ASP A 38 -7.82 13.31 -11.86
C ASP A 38 -6.35 13.56 -11.53
N LEU A 39 -5.57 14.04 -12.52
CA LEU A 39 -4.20 14.44 -12.29
C LEU A 39 -4.17 15.96 -12.02
N LEU A 40 -4.14 16.33 -10.74
CA LEU A 40 -4.11 17.74 -10.32
C LEU A 40 -2.73 18.34 -10.56
N THR A 41 -2.73 19.46 -11.25
CA THR A 41 -1.57 20.34 -11.40
C THR A 41 -1.81 21.64 -10.62
N THR A 42 -0.75 22.41 -10.40
CA THR A 42 -0.85 23.68 -9.70
C THR A 42 -1.64 24.73 -10.49
N ASP A 43 -2.33 25.61 -9.78
CA ASP A 43 -2.88 26.85 -10.33
C ASP A 43 -1.76 27.87 -10.67
N ALA A 44 -2.15 29.06 -11.16
CA ALA A 44 -1.22 30.15 -11.49
C ALA A 44 -0.42 30.70 -10.28
N ARG A 45 -0.79 30.31 -9.06
CA ARG A 45 -0.12 30.70 -7.80
C ARG A 45 0.68 29.55 -7.19
N ASN A 46 0.92 28.47 -7.94
CA ASN A 46 1.54 27.24 -7.48
C ASN A 46 0.80 26.60 -6.28
N ARG A 47 -0.53 26.59 -6.33
CA ARG A 47 -1.37 26.01 -5.27
C ARG A 47 -2.20 24.86 -5.79
N ILE A 48 -2.45 23.90 -4.90
CA ILE A 48 -3.39 22.79 -5.07
C ILE A 48 -4.35 22.81 -3.86
N GLN A 49 -5.61 22.49 -4.09
CA GLN A 49 -6.59 22.35 -3.02
C GLN A 49 -7.04 20.90 -2.91
N LEU A 50 -7.03 20.38 -1.68
CA LEU A 50 -7.61 19.10 -1.31
C LEU A 50 -8.69 19.32 -0.25
N THR A 51 -9.87 18.77 -0.47
CA THR A 51 -10.99 18.83 0.47
C THR A 51 -11.32 17.42 0.89
N ILE A 52 -11.18 17.12 2.17
CA ILE A 52 -11.50 15.83 2.77
C ILE A 52 -12.98 15.86 3.16
N GLY A 53 -13.75 14.89 2.67
CA GLY A 53 -15.20 14.86 2.94
C GLY A 53 -15.77 13.46 2.92
N ALA A 54 -17.02 13.37 3.43
CA ALA A 54 -17.81 12.16 3.36
C ALA A 54 -18.77 12.22 2.17
N GLY A 55 -19.05 11.06 1.57
CA GLY A 55 -20.00 10.92 0.48
C GLY A 55 -20.58 9.52 0.42
N GLN A 56 -21.18 9.17 -0.72
CA GLN A 56 -21.72 7.84 -0.97
C GLN A 56 -21.02 7.24 -2.18
N SER A 57 -20.65 5.96 -2.09
CA SER A 57 -20.08 5.21 -3.19
C SER A 57 -20.81 3.88 -3.37
N THR A 58 -20.93 3.44 -4.64
CA THR A 58 -21.66 2.23 -4.99
C THR A 58 -20.66 1.14 -5.41
N PHE A 59 -20.81 -0.05 -4.84
CA PHE A 59 -19.98 -1.23 -5.05
C PHE A 59 -20.87 -2.41 -5.46
N GLY A 60 -21.08 -2.61 -6.76
CA GLY A 60 -22.08 -3.52 -7.26
C GLY A 60 -23.48 -3.08 -6.83
N GLU A 61 -24.18 -3.91 -6.05
CA GLU A 61 -25.52 -3.59 -5.51
C GLU A 61 -25.47 -2.86 -4.16
N LYS A 62 -24.29 -2.70 -3.53
CA LYS A 62 -24.13 -2.07 -2.22
C LYS A 62 -23.82 -0.60 -2.38
N THR A 63 -24.40 0.25 -1.53
CA THR A 63 -24.06 1.66 -1.40
C THR A 63 -23.63 1.93 0.03
N ALA A 64 -22.42 2.46 0.19
CA ALA A 64 -21.81 2.74 1.49
C ALA A 64 -21.45 4.21 1.62
N THR A 65 -21.46 4.70 2.85
CA THR A 65 -20.80 5.95 3.21
C THR A 65 -19.29 5.74 3.08
N THR A 66 -18.64 6.61 2.33
CA THR A 66 -17.21 6.59 2.08
C THR A 66 -16.61 7.97 2.25
N TRP A 67 -15.30 8.06 2.40
CA TRP A 67 -14.58 9.32 2.51
C TRP A 67 -13.59 9.46 1.36
N GLY A 68 -13.40 10.69 0.91
CA GLY A 68 -12.50 10.97 -0.19
C GLY A 68 -11.89 12.36 -0.13
N TYR A 69 -10.90 12.58 -0.97
CA TYR A 69 -10.32 13.89 -1.23
C TYR A 69 -10.88 14.42 -2.56
N ASN A 70 -11.53 15.58 -2.53
CA ASN A 70 -12.21 16.19 -3.69
C ASN A 70 -13.28 15.30 -4.34
N GLY A 71 -13.77 14.30 -3.63
CA GLY A 71 -14.75 13.32 -4.11
C GLY A 71 -15.26 12.44 -2.97
N ASN A 72 -15.99 11.38 -3.34
CA ASN A 72 -16.65 10.50 -2.36
C ASN A 72 -15.74 9.36 -1.87
N LEU A 73 -14.72 8.98 -2.66
CA LEU A 73 -13.84 7.84 -2.39
C LEU A 73 -12.48 8.10 -3.03
N LEU A 74 -11.41 7.74 -2.33
CA LEU A 74 -10.04 7.99 -2.75
C LEU A 74 -9.79 9.50 -2.95
N GLY A 75 -8.83 9.85 -3.76
CA GLY A 75 -8.48 11.22 -4.10
C GLY A 75 -7.87 11.32 -5.50
N PRO A 76 -7.64 12.54 -5.96
CA PRO A 76 -6.90 12.78 -7.17
C PRO A 76 -5.43 12.35 -7.03
N ALA A 77 -4.72 12.25 -8.14
CA ALA A 77 -3.27 12.22 -8.16
C ALA A 77 -2.72 13.65 -8.16
N VAL A 78 -1.85 13.97 -7.23
CA VAL A 78 -1.17 15.29 -7.15
C VAL A 78 0.12 15.21 -7.94
N LYS A 79 0.26 16.06 -8.98
CA LYS A 79 1.47 16.15 -9.78
C LYS A 79 2.42 17.19 -9.21
N LEU A 80 3.62 16.76 -8.85
CA LEU A 80 4.72 17.61 -8.39
C LEU A 80 5.87 17.56 -9.40
N GLN A 81 6.60 18.65 -9.53
CA GLN A 81 7.84 18.69 -10.28
C GLN A 81 9.00 18.93 -9.32
N ARG A 82 10.05 18.12 -9.44
CA ARG A 82 11.27 18.26 -8.64
C ARG A 82 11.80 19.69 -8.68
N GLY A 83 12.14 20.23 -7.51
CA GLY A 83 12.68 21.58 -7.35
C GLY A 83 11.65 22.72 -7.46
N LYS A 84 10.36 22.43 -7.66
CA LYS A 84 9.30 23.46 -7.65
C LYS A 84 8.49 23.39 -6.37
N ALA A 85 8.45 24.50 -5.63
CA ALA A 85 7.61 24.62 -4.46
C ALA A 85 6.13 24.67 -4.82
N VAL A 86 5.32 23.87 -4.14
CA VAL A 86 3.86 23.81 -4.31
C VAL A 86 3.19 23.94 -2.96
N THR A 87 2.25 24.86 -2.82
CA THR A 87 1.43 24.97 -1.61
C THR A 87 0.17 24.15 -1.78
N VAL A 88 -0.07 23.25 -0.84
CA VAL A 88 -1.31 22.46 -0.78
C VAL A 88 -2.17 22.95 0.37
N ASP A 89 -3.39 23.37 0.03
CA ASP A 89 -4.44 23.76 0.98
C ASP A 89 -5.34 22.56 1.23
N ILE A 90 -5.37 22.08 2.48
CA ILE A 90 -6.11 20.89 2.89
C ILE A 90 -7.26 21.34 3.81
N TYR A 91 -8.50 21.06 3.40
CA TYR A 91 -9.71 21.38 4.15
C TYR A 91 -10.34 20.09 4.70
N ASN A 92 -10.64 20.05 5.99
CA ASN A 92 -11.33 18.93 6.60
C ASN A 92 -12.84 19.26 6.76
N GLN A 93 -13.68 18.62 5.97
CA GLN A 93 -15.14 18.70 6.06
C GLN A 93 -15.77 17.49 6.76
N LEU A 94 -14.94 16.58 7.30
CA LEU A 94 -15.45 15.50 8.15
C LEU A 94 -15.91 16.06 9.50
N THR A 95 -16.70 15.26 10.20
CA THR A 95 -17.14 15.55 11.58
C THR A 95 -16.11 15.16 12.64
N GLU A 96 -14.98 14.60 12.23
CA GLU A 96 -13.87 14.23 13.11
C GLU A 96 -12.55 14.80 12.61
N GLU A 97 -11.57 14.84 13.49
CA GLU A 97 -10.19 15.23 13.16
C GLU A 97 -9.51 14.20 12.27
N THR A 98 -8.60 14.67 11.45
CA THR A 98 -7.79 13.86 10.55
C THR A 98 -6.41 14.49 10.36
N THR A 99 -5.54 13.81 9.64
CA THR A 99 -4.26 14.33 9.15
C THR A 99 -4.13 14.05 7.66
N LEU A 100 -3.06 14.48 7.03
CA LEU A 100 -2.67 14.07 5.70
C LEU A 100 -1.17 13.89 5.65
N HIS A 101 -0.72 12.63 5.65
CA HIS A 101 0.67 12.25 5.52
C HIS A 101 1.04 12.10 4.04
N TRP A 102 2.20 12.65 3.68
CA TRP A 102 2.80 12.55 2.35
C TRP A 102 3.76 11.37 2.28
N HIS A 103 3.23 10.17 2.16
CA HIS A 103 3.98 8.92 2.19
C HIS A 103 4.97 8.83 1.01
N GLY A 104 6.25 8.77 1.34
CA GLY A 104 7.36 8.68 0.40
C GLY A 104 7.95 10.03 -0.04
N LEU A 105 7.45 11.16 0.47
CA LEU A 105 8.09 12.45 0.24
C LEU A 105 9.23 12.70 1.24
N GLU A 106 10.38 13.17 0.73
CA GLU A 106 11.47 13.71 1.54
C GLU A 106 11.21 15.20 1.80
N VAL A 107 10.51 15.50 2.87
CA VAL A 107 10.09 16.85 3.27
C VAL A 107 10.32 17.07 4.76
N PRO A 108 10.44 18.34 5.26
CA PRO A 108 10.56 18.61 6.69
C PRO A 108 9.39 18.02 7.50
N GLY A 109 9.66 17.62 8.75
CA GLY A 109 8.64 17.05 9.65
C GLY A 109 7.41 17.94 9.83
N GLU A 110 7.57 19.26 9.77
CA GLU A 110 6.47 20.24 9.86
C GLU A 110 5.41 20.06 8.75
N VAL A 111 5.80 19.55 7.59
CA VAL A 111 4.90 19.38 6.43
C VAL A 111 4.62 17.91 6.09
N ASP A 112 5.32 16.97 6.73
CA ASP A 112 5.21 15.53 6.53
C ASP A 112 3.80 14.98 6.78
N GLY A 113 3.09 15.57 7.74
CA GLY A 113 1.68 15.24 8.00
C GLY A 113 1.44 14.02 8.87
N GLY A 114 2.44 13.62 9.68
CA GLY A 114 2.28 12.60 10.71
C GLY A 114 1.23 12.94 11.78
N PRO A 115 1.14 12.17 12.88
CA PRO A 115 0.08 12.31 13.90
C PRO A 115 -0.06 13.71 14.51
N GLN A 116 1.02 14.50 14.51
CA GLN A 116 1.00 15.90 15.02
C GLN A 116 0.33 16.86 14.03
N GLY A 117 0.12 16.45 12.79
CA GLY A 117 -0.43 17.25 11.69
C GLY A 117 -1.96 17.38 11.71
N ILE A 118 -2.60 17.45 12.88
CA ILE A 118 -4.05 17.42 13.06
C ILE A 118 -4.75 18.55 12.30
N ILE A 119 -5.83 18.20 11.58
CA ILE A 119 -6.76 19.11 10.94
C ILE A 119 -8.13 18.88 11.58
N LEU A 120 -8.57 19.84 12.39
CA LEU A 120 -9.85 19.76 13.11
C LEU A 120 -11.05 19.77 12.15
N PRO A 121 -12.23 19.30 12.56
CA PRO A 121 -13.48 19.43 11.81
C PRO A 121 -13.74 20.88 11.38
N GLY A 122 -14.02 21.10 10.10
CA GLY A 122 -14.16 22.44 9.52
C GLY A 122 -12.86 23.24 9.39
N GLY A 123 -11.73 22.65 9.79
CA GLY A 123 -10.41 23.28 9.80
C GLY A 123 -9.70 23.22 8.44
N LYS A 124 -8.63 23.98 8.38
CA LYS A 124 -7.70 24.05 7.23
C LYS A 124 -6.26 23.91 7.69
N ARG A 125 -5.46 23.19 6.92
CA ARG A 125 -3.99 23.18 7.01
C ARG A 125 -3.41 23.52 5.65
N SER A 126 -2.44 24.42 5.61
CA SER A 126 -1.70 24.76 4.39
C SER A 126 -0.24 24.33 4.58
N VAL A 127 0.29 23.56 3.64
CA VAL A 127 1.69 23.11 3.65
C VAL A 127 2.34 23.47 2.33
N THR A 128 3.63 23.80 2.37
CA THR A 128 4.42 24.05 1.16
C THR A 128 5.41 22.91 0.98
N LEU A 129 5.18 22.12 -0.07
CA LEU A 129 6.04 21.02 -0.47
C LEU A 129 7.14 21.56 -1.39
N ASN A 130 8.38 21.38 -1.01
CA ASN A 130 9.55 21.64 -1.85
C ASN A 130 10.31 20.33 -2.00
N VAL A 131 9.94 19.55 -3.03
CA VAL A 131 10.43 18.19 -3.24
C VAL A 131 11.67 18.21 -4.11
N ASP A 132 12.78 17.70 -3.59
CA ASP A 132 14.06 17.57 -4.31
C ASP A 132 14.52 16.10 -4.42
N GLN A 133 13.58 15.17 -4.48
CA GLN A 133 13.84 13.76 -4.72
C GLN A 133 13.61 13.39 -6.19
N PRO A 134 14.14 12.25 -6.67
CA PRO A 134 13.90 11.76 -8.03
C PRO A 134 12.42 11.55 -8.36
N ALA A 135 12.12 11.48 -9.66
CA ALA A 135 10.79 11.10 -10.13
C ALA A 135 10.34 9.78 -9.53
N ALA A 136 9.14 9.76 -8.96
CA ALA A 136 8.60 8.61 -8.24
C ALA A 136 7.07 8.64 -8.21
N THR A 137 6.47 7.48 -7.93
CA THR A 137 5.06 7.38 -7.53
C THR A 137 4.99 7.24 -6.02
N CYS A 138 4.55 8.30 -5.35
CA CYS A 138 4.26 8.35 -3.93
C CYS A 138 2.75 8.40 -3.71
N TRP A 139 2.29 8.53 -2.48
CA TRP A 139 0.88 8.64 -2.17
C TRP A 139 0.62 9.48 -0.92
N PHE A 140 -0.61 9.75 -0.59
CA PHE A 140 -1.01 10.41 0.64
C PHE A 140 -2.21 9.73 1.26
N HIS A 141 -2.23 9.69 2.59
CA HIS A 141 -3.28 9.07 3.38
C HIS A 141 -3.34 9.70 4.77
N PRO A 142 -4.41 9.46 5.55
CA PRO A 142 -4.47 9.90 6.95
C PRO A 142 -3.40 9.20 7.80
N HIS A 143 -2.96 9.87 8.85
CA HIS A 143 -2.04 9.33 9.85
C HIS A 143 -2.47 9.72 11.27
N GLN A 144 -3.77 9.73 11.51
CA GLN A 144 -4.37 10.05 12.80
C GLN A 144 -4.16 8.89 13.76
N HIS A 145 -3.35 9.07 14.79
CA HIS A 145 -3.02 8.01 15.76
C HIS A 145 -4.29 7.34 16.35
N GLY A 146 -4.32 6.02 16.30
CA GLY A 146 -5.46 5.19 16.71
C GLY A 146 -6.66 5.19 15.77
N LYS A 147 -6.56 5.86 14.59
CA LYS A 147 -7.64 5.97 13.61
C LYS A 147 -7.16 5.85 12.16
N THR A 148 -5.86 5.65 11.91
CA THR A 148 -5.30 5.54 10.56
C THR A 148 -6.01 4.44 9.79
N GLY A 149 -6.10 3.25 10.35
CA GLY A 149 -6.75 2.09 9.73
C GLY A 149 -8.19 2.36 9.36
N ARG A 150 -8.97 2.96 10.27
CA ARG A 150 -10.37 3.31 10.02
C ARG A 150 -10.50 4.34 8.89
N GLN A 151 -9.72 5.40 8.91
CA GLN A 151 -9.83 6.48 7.93
C GLN A 151 -9.42 6.02 6.52
N VAL A 152 -8.41 5.16 6.41
CA VAL A 152 -8.02 4.51 5.14
C VAL A 152 -9.09 3.49 4.70
N ALA A 153 -9.64 2.70 5.62
CA ALA A 153 -10.72 1.76 5.31
C ALA A 153 -11.96 2.49 4.77
N MET A 154 -12.28 3.70 5.27
CA MET A 154 -13.36 4.55 4.78
C MET A 154 -13.10 5.12 3.38
N GLY A 155 -11.84 5.08 2.88
CA GLY A 155 -11.52 5.42 1.49
C GLY A 155 -10.48 6.53 1.29
N LEU A 156 -9.88 7.08 2.34
CA LEU A 156 -8.93 8.18 2.22
C LEU A 156 -7.56 7.69 1.74
N ALA A 157 -7.28 7.85 0.46
CA ALA A 157 -5.98 7.65 -0.17
C ALA A 157 -5.92 8.40 -1.50
N GLY A 158 -4.75 8.88 -1.90
CA GLY A 158 -4.53 9.49 -3.21
C GLY A 158 -3.05 9.41 -3.62
N LEU A 159 -2.75 9.50 -4.90
CA LEU A 159 -1.38 9.39 -5.42
C LEU A 159 -0.66 10.74 -5.45
N VAL A 160 0.66 10.68 -5.37
CA VAL A 160 1.56 11.78 -5.73
C VAL A 160 2.47 11.30 -6.85
N VAL A 161 2.50 12.04 -7.95
CA VAL A 161 3.39 11.76 -9.08
C VAL A 161 4.45 12.85 -9.13
N ILE A 162 5.69 12.48 -8.85
CA ILE A 162 6.84 13.38 -8.97
C ILE A 162 7.46 13.20 -10.35
N GLU A 163 7.65 14.30 -11.07
CA GLU A 163 8.40 14.33 -12.32
C GLU A 163 9.71 15.11 -12.16
N ASP A 164 10.72 14.69 -12.90
CA ASP A 164 12.00 15.38 -13.06
C ASP A 164 12.45 15.39 -14.52
N ASP A 165 13.50 16.14 -14.80
CA ASP A 165 14.02 16.27 -16.17
C ASP A 165 14.58 14.94 -16.72
N GLU A 166 14.95 13.99 -15.84
CA GLU A 166 15.51 12.70 -16.27
C GLU A 166 14.40 11.76 -16.76
N VAL A 167 13.31 11.63 -16.00
CA VAL A 167 12.18 10.79 -16.43
C VAL A 167 11.51 11.32 -17.70
N LEU A 168 11.50 12.64 -17.90
CA LEU A 168 10.89 13.26 -19.09
C LEU A 168 11.66 12.97 -20.38
N LYS A 169 12.95 12.62 -20.30
CA LYS A 169 13.78 12.23 -21.45
C LYS A 169 13.51 10.79 -21.90
N LEU A 170 12.97 9.96 -21.01
CA LEU A 170 12.71 8.56 -21.29
C LEU A 170 11.48 8.39 -22.19
N MET A 171 11.54 7.40 -23.06
CA MET A 171 10.42 7.01 -23.95
C MET A 171 9.38 6.13 -23.22
N LEU A 172 9.07 6.46 -21.97
CA LEU A 172 8.06 5.73 -21.22
C LEU A 172 6.64 6.12 -21.66
N PRO A 173 5.65 5.22 -21.53
CA PRO A 173 4.24 5.59 -21.62
C PRO A 173 3.93 6.71 -20.63
N LYS A 174 3.22 7.75 -21.07
CA LYS A 174 3.02 9.00 -20.29
C LYS A 174 1.65 9.67 -20.45
N GLN A 175 0.74 9.03 -21.20
CA GLN A 175 -0.62 9.54 -21.35
C GLN A 175 -1.47 9.05 -20.17
N TRP A 176 -1.66 9.95 -19.18
CA TRP A 176 -2.38 9.64 -17.94
C TRP A 176 -3.76 9.06 -18.20
N GLY A 177 -4.03 7.90 -17.59
CA GLY A 177 -5.29 7.18 -17.75
C GLY A 177 -5.47 6.46 -19.09
N ILE A 178 -4.49 6.53 -19.98
CA ILE A 178 -4.52 5.85 -21.29
C ILE A 178 -3.45 4.77 -21.34
N ASP A 179 -2.16 5.13 -21.36
CA ASP A 179 -1.04 4.21 -21.34
C ASP A 179 -0.11 4.38 -20.12
N ASP A 180 -0.34 5.41 -19.28
CA ASP A 180 0.20 5.60 -17.94
C ASP A 180 -0.97 5.56 -16.95
N VAL A 181 -1.19 4.41 -16.32
CA VAL A 181 -2.42 4.07 -15.63
C VAL A 181 -2.17 3.89 -14.13
N PRO A 182 -2.78 4.73 -13.28
CA PRO A 182 -2.77 4.54 -11.84
C PRO A 182 -3.61 3.31 -11.45
N VAL A 183 -3.10 2.50 -10.52
CA VAL A 183 -3.74 1.28 -10.04
C VAL A 183 -3.64 1.24 -8.53
N ILE A 184 -4.62 1.84 -7.85
CA ILE A 184 -4.74 1.85 -6.40
C ILE A 184 -5.61 0.65 -6.01
N VAL A 185 -5.03 -0.31 -5.31
CA VAL A 185 -5.75 -1.51 -4.88
C VAL A 185 -6.02 -1.44 -3.38
N GLN A 186 -7.28 -1.64 -3.01
CA GLN A 186 -7.74 -1.73 -1.63
C GLN A 186 -8.70 -2.90 -1.49
N ASP A 187 -8.74 -3.53 -0.32
CA ASP A 187 -9.81 -4.46 0.02
C ASP A 187 -10.81 -3.80 0.99
N LYS A 188 -12.06 -4.20 0.90
CA LYS A 188 -13.15 -3.73 1.76
C LYS A 188 -13.97 -4.91 2.25
N LYS A 189 -14.52 -4.74 3.45
CA LYS A 189 -15.51 -5.61 4.04
C LYS A 189 -16.79 -4.81 4.24
N PHE A 190 -17.93 -5.40 3.89
CA PHE A 190 -19.22 -4.77 4.03
C PHE A 190 -20.10 -5.58 4.99
N ASN A 191 -20.87 -4.87 5.83
CA ASN A 191 -21.88 -5.47 6.68
C ASN A 191 -23.17 -5.80 5.89
N ALA A 192 -24.18 -6.33 6.58
CA ALA A 192 -25.46 -6.70 5.97
C ALA A 192 -26.19 -5.50 5.33
N ASP A 193 -25.99 -4.29 5.86
CA ASP A 193 -26.61 -3.06 5.34
C ASP A 193 -25.80 -2.43 4.20
N GLY A 194 -24.73 -3.10 3.74
CA GLY A 194 -23.85 -2.64 2.68
C GLY A 194 -22.84 -1.56 3.08
N GLN A 195 -22.76 -1.19 4.36
CA GLN A 195 -21.79 -0.21 4.86
C GLN A 195 -20.43 -0.86 5.09
N ILE A 196 -19.35 -0.07 5.04
CA ILE A 196 -17.99 -0.55 5.36
C ILE A 196 -17.97 -1.03 6.82
N ASP A 197 -17.58 -2.30 7.02
CA ASP A 197 -17.51 -2.97 8.32
C ASP A 197 -16.06 -2.94 8.83
N TYR A 198 -15.61 -1.78 9.27
CA TYR A 198 -14.31 -1.63 9.91
C TYR A 198 -14.43 -1.77 11.42
N GLN A 199 -13.60 -2.62 12.01
CA GLN A 199 -13.50 -2.78 13.47
C GLN A 199 -12.03 -2.89 13.86
N LEU A 200 -11.66 -2.15 14.90
CA LEU A 200 -10.38 -2.32 15.59
C LEU A 200 -10.68 -3.07 16.89
N ASP A 201 -10.38 -4.35 16.92
CA ASP A 201 -10.58 -5.27 18.05
C ASP A 201 -9.33 -6.13 18.26
N VAL A 202 -9.39 -7.06 19.20
CA VAL A 202 -8.26 -7.95 19.53
C VAL A 202 -7.79 -8.74 18.30
N MET A 203 -8.72 -9.28 17.50
CA MET A 203 -8.35 -10.05 16.31
C MET A 203 -7.66 -9.17 15.28
N THR A 204 -8.23 -8.01 14.97
CA THR A 204 -7.66 -7.11 13.96
C THR A 204 -6.38 -6.43 14.43
N ALA A 205 -6.25 -6.14 15.74
CA ALA A 205 -5.00 -5.66 16.33
C ALA A 205 -3.85 -6.68 16.25
N ALA A 206 -4.19 -7.99 16.20
CA ALA A 206 -3.21 -9.05 16.06
C ALA A 206 -2.86 -9.37 14.61
N VAL A 207 -3.87 -9.47 13.71
CA VAL A 207 -3.65 -10.00 12.36
C VAL A 207 -3.94 -8.99 11.24
N GLY A 208 -4.47 -7.81 11.59
CA GLY A 208 -4.91 -6.78 10.66
C GLY A 208 -6.37 -6.91 10.23
N TRP A 209 -6.91 -5.81 9.72
CA TRP A 209 -8.23 -5.79 9.10
C TRP A 209 -8.12 -6.05 7.61
N PHE A 210 -8.80 -7.06 7.11
CA PHE A 210 -8.85 -7.39 5.70
C PHE A 210 -10.28 -7.68 5.25
N GLY A 211 -10.59 -7.27 4.03
CA GLY A 211 -11.89 -7.45 3.40
C GLY A 211 -11.94 -8.67 2.48
N ASP A 212 -13.15 -8.95 2.00
CA ASP A 212 -13.42 -9.99 1.00
C ASP A 212 -13.70 -9.42 -0.41
N THR A 213 -13.77 -8.09 -0.51
CA THR A 213 -14.09 -7.37 -1.75
C THR A 213 -12.90 -6.51 -2.18
N LEU A 214 -12.23 -6.88 -3.28
CA LEU A 214 -11.09 -6.14 -3.82
C LEU A 214 -11.59 -5.01 -4.72
N LEU A 215 -11.05 -3.82 -4.51
CA LEU A 215 -11.34 -2.63 -5.31
C LEU A 215 -10.06 -2.17 -6.03
N THR A 216 -10.22 -1.81 -7.29
CA THR A 216 -9.18 -1.14 -8.07
C THR A 216 -9.68 0.25 -8.44
N ASN A 217 -8.99 1.29 -7.98
CA ASN A 217 -9.44 2.69 -8.09
C ASN A 217 -10.89 2.89 -7.63
N GLY A 218 -11.32 2.15 -6.61
CA GLY A 218 -12.67 2.23 -6.06
C GLY A 218 -13.74 1.39 -6.78
N ALA A 219 -13.40 0.65 -7.85
CA ALA A 219 -14.33 -0.20 -8.57
C ALA A 219 -14.00 -1.69 -8.40
N ILE A 220 -15.03 -2.54 -8.36
CA ILE A 220 -14.87 -4.01 -8.30
C ILE A 220 -14.52 -4.52 -9.69
N TYR A 221 -13.32 -5.14 -9.83
CA TYR A 221 -12.84 -5.77 -11.05
C TYR A 221 -13.15 -4.96 -12.32
N PRO A 222 -12.66 -3.71 -12.42
CA PRO A 222 -12.92 -2.83 -13.56
C PRO A 222 -12.17 -3.28 -14.81
N GLN A 223 -12.55 -2.67 -15.96
CA GLN A 223 -11.90 -2.89 -17.25
C GLN A 223 -11.21 -1.62 -17.72
N HIS A 224 -9.97 -1.75 -18.21
CA HIS A 224 -9.21 -0.70 -18.88
C HIS A 224 -9.07 -1.03 -20.38
N ALA A 225 -9.41 -0.04 -21.23
CA ALA A 225 -9.18 -0.10 -22.68
C ALA A 225 -7.73 0.34 -22.96
N ALA A 226 -6.83 -0.62 -23.16
CA ALA A 226 -5.39 -0.39 -23.27
C ALA A 226 -4.94 -0.22 -24.72
N PRO A 227 -4.17 0.83 -25.06
CA PRO A 227 -3.49 0.95 -26.34
C PRO A 227 -2.53 -0.21 -26.58
N ARG A 228 -2.27 -0.54 -27.84
CA ARG A 228 -1.26 -1.54 -28.23
C ARG A 228 0.15 -0.98 -28.03
N GLY A 229 1.02 -1.80 -27.51
CA GLY A 229 2.39 -1.43 -27.17
C GLY A 229 2.67 -1.67 -25.69
N TRP A 230 3.33 -0.73 -25.05
CA TRP A 230 3.66 -0.80 -23.63
C TRP A 230 2.63 -0.03 -22.80
N LEU A 231 2.07 -0.70 -21.80
CA LEU A 231 1.19 -0.11 -20.79
C LEU A 231 1.98 0.04 -19.49
N ARG A 232 2.06 1.27 -18.96
CA ARG A 232 2.65 1.57 -17.66
C ARG A 232 1.58 1.51 -16.60
N LEU A 233 1.74 0.65 -15.62
CA LEU A 233 0.88 0.58 -14.45
C LEU A 233 1.63 1.13 -13.23
N ARG A 234 1.03 2.11 -12.55
CA ARG A 234 1.51 2.66 -11.27
C ARG A 234 0.75 1.97 -10.16
N LEU A 235 1.34 0.89 -9.65
CA LEU A 235 0.73 0.02 -8.65
C LEU A 235 0.93 0.61 -7.26
N LEU A 236 -0.15 0.77 -6.50
CA LEU A 236 -0.15 1.06 -5.07
C LEU A 236 -0.95 -0.03 -4.35
N ASN A 237 -0.34 -0.69 -3.37
CA ASN A 237 -1.07 -1.47 -2.40
C ASN A 237 -1.56 -0.55 -1.27
N GLY A 238 -2.78 -0.08 -1.37
CA GLY A 238 -3.47 0.77 -0.40
C GLY A 238 -4.38 0.00 0.57
N CYS A 239 -4.20 -1.33 0.71
CA CYS A 239 -4.90 -2.15 1.69
C CYS A 239 -4.42 -1.84 3.11
N ASN A 240 -5.28 -2.01 4.10
CA ASN A 240 -4.92 -1.86 5.50
C ASN A 240 -3.89 -2.90 5.95
N ALA A 241 -4.15 -4.18 5.63
CA ALA A 241 -3.38 -5.31 6.14
C ALA A 241 -3.04 -6.37 5.09
N ARG A 242 -3.66 -6.33 3.90
CA ARG A 242 -3.49 -7.37 2.88
C ARG A 242 -2.27 -7.12 2.02
N SER A 243 -1.31 -8.04 2.00
CA SER A 243 -0.29 -8.12 0.98
C SER A 243 -0.90 -8.57 -0.35
N LEU A 244 -0.35 -8.08 -1.45
CA LEU A 244 -0.74 -8.45 -2.81
C LEU A 244 0.44 -9.11 -3.53
N ASN A 245 0.16 -10.03 -4.45
CA ASN A 245 1.16 -10.64 -5.31
C ASN A 245 0.69 -10.56 -6.77
N PHE A 246 1.04 -9.47 -7.44
CA PHE A 246 0.54 -9.21 -8.80
C PHE A 246 1.16 -10.15 -9.84
N ALA A 247 0.31 -10.64 -10.72
CA ALA A 247 0.67 -11.40 -11.90
C ALA A 247 -0.33 -11.13 -13.03
N THR A 248 -0.10 -11.69 -14.21
CA THR A 248 -1.06 -11.65 -15.32
C THR A 248 -1.71 -13.01 -15.48
N SER A 249 -2.99 -13.05 -15.86
CA SER A 249 -3.77 -14.27 -15.99
C SER A 249 -3.29 -15.20 -17.12
N ASP A 250 -2.48 -14.68 -18.05
CA ASP A 250 -1.92 -15.41 -19.18
C ASP A 250 -0.40 -15.59 -19.10
N ASN A 251 0.20 -15.32 -17.93
CA ASN A 251 1.61 -15.46 -17.63
C ASN A 251 2.55 -14.55 -18.46
N ARG A 252 2.03 -13.47 -19.07
CA ARG A 252 2.94 -12.46 -19.65
C ARG A 252 3.73 -11.77 -18.56
N PRO A 253 5.01 -11.45 -18.80
CA PRO A 253 5.86 -10.85 -17.77
C PRO A 253 5.46 -9.42 -17.46
N LEU A 254 5.73 -9.03 -16.22
CA LEU A 254 5.78 -7.64 -15.77
C LEU A 254 7.25 -7.17 -15.79
N TYR A 255 7.49 -5.96 -16.28
CA TYR A 255 8.80 -5.33 -16.25
C TYR A 255 8.78 -4.20 -15.22
N VAL A 256 9.35 -4.44 -14.04
CA VAL A 256 9.41 -3.45 -12.97
C VAL A 256 10.42 -2.38 -13.37
N ILE A 257 9.97 -1.13 -13.45
CA ILE A 257 10.78 0.03 -13.85
C ILE A 257 11.05 0.99 -12.70
N ALA A 258 10.23 0.98 -11.65
CA ALA A 258 10.42 1.81 -10.47
C ALA A 258 9.94 1.10 -9.20
N SER A 259 10.54 1.46 -8.08
CA SER A 259 10.11 1.15 -6.71
C SER A 259 9.64 2.43 -6.01
N ASP A 260 9.36 2.37 -4.70
CA ASP A 260 8.76 3.47 -3.92
C ASP A 260 9.35 4.85 -4.22
N GLY A 261 10.69 4.95 -4.23
CA GLY A 261 11.40 6.22 -4.31
C GLY A 261 11.93 6.56 -5.71
N GLY A 262 11.58 5.81 -6.74
CA GLY A 262 11.92 6.17 -8.12
C GLY A 262 12.37 5.02 -9.01
N LEU A 263 12.88 5.41 -10.18
CA LEU A 263 13.28 4.46 -11.22
C LEU A 263 14.42 3.55 -10.78
N LEU A 264 14.35 2.29 -11.21
CA LEU A 264 15.45 1.33 -11.14
C LEU A 264 16.52 1.69 -12.19
N PRO A 265 17.74 1.15 -12.10
CA PRO A 265 18.76 1.36 -13.15
C PRO A 265 18.34 0.80 -14.51
N GLU A 266 17.70 -0.36 -14.50
CA GLU A 266 17.22 -1.09 -15.69
C GLU A 266 15.89 -1.79 -15.36
N PRO A 267 15.07 -2.13 -16.36
CA PRO A 267 13.85 -2.89 -16.14
C PRO A 267 14.15 -4.29 -15.60
N VAL A 268 13.42 -4.69 -14.55
CA VAL A 268 13.53 -6.03 -13.95
C VAL A 268 12.31 -6.86 -14.38
N LYS A 269 12.57 -7.90 -15.18
CA LYS A 269 11.53 -8.83 -15.63
C LYS A 269 11.14 -9.80 -14.51
N VAL A 270 9.84 -9.88 -14.21
CA VAL A 270 9.28 -10.79 -13.19
C VAL A 270 8.02 -11.48 -13.73
N SER A 271 7.71 -12.68 -13.23
CA SER A 271 6.44 -13.38 -13.50
C SER A 271 5.37 -13.02 -12.48
N GLU A 272 5.79 -12.64 -11.27
CA GLU A 272 4.94 -12.22 -10.16
C GLU A 272 5.65 -11.12 -9.37
N LEU A 273 4.88 -10.26 -8.73
CA LEU A 273 5.39 -9.09 -8.00
C LEU A 273 4.68 -8.98 -6.65
N PRO A 274 5.30 -9.44 -5.55
CA PRO A 274 4.83 -9.17 -4.20
C PRO A 274 4.90 -7.67 -3.88
N VAL A 275 3.80 -7.13 -3.37
CA VAL A 275 3.67 -5.71 -2.99
C VAL A 275 3.04 -5.63 -1.60
N LEU A 276 3.80 -5.13 -0.64
CA LEU A 276 3.35 -4.95 0.74
C LEU A 276 2.45 -3.72 0.88
N MET A 277 1.76 -3.60 2.00
CA MET A 277 0.94 -2.43 2.31
C MET A 277 1.79 -1.18 2.28
N GLY A 278 1.31 -0.13 1.62
CA GLY A 278 2.01 1.14 1.43
C GLY A 278 3.07 1.15 0.33
N GLU A 279 3.50 0.00 -0.20
CA GLU A 279 4.47 -0.06 -1.28
C GLU A 279 3.89 0.34 -2.63
N ARG A 280 4.75 0.91 -3.46
CA ARG A 280 4.48 1.26 -4.86
C ARG A 280 5.52 0.64 -5.77
N PHE A 281 5.05 0.19 -6.90
CA PHE A 281 5.91 -0.19 -8.03
C PHE A 281 5.32 0.35 -9.32
N GLU A 282 6.19 0.70 -10.26
CA GLU A 282 5.78 0.95 -11.62
C GLU A 282 6.22 -0.20 -12.50
N VAL A 283 5.30 -0.70 -13.30
CA VAL A 283 5.59 -1.82 -14.20
C VAL A 283 5.17 -1.48 -15.62
N LEU A 284 5.90 -2.00 -16.59
CA LEU A 284 5.48 -2.05 -17.98
C LEU A 284 4.97 -3.46 -18.30
N VAL A 285 3.83 -3.52 -18.98
CA VAL A 285 3.27 -4.76 -19.52
C VAL A 285 3.00 -4.62 -21.01
N GLU A 286 3.34 -5.66 -21.79
CA GLU A 286 3.17 -5.63 -23.24
C GLU A 286 1.74 -5.98 -23.65
N VAL A 287 1.14 -5.19 -24.57
CA VAL A 287 -0.24 -5.30 -25.04
C VAL A 287 -0.27 -5.39 -26.58
N ASN A 288 0.44 -6.37 -27.18
CA ASN A 288 0.62 -6.42 -28.65
C ASN A 288 -0.22 -7.50 -29.34
N ASP A 289 -0.71 -8.49 -28.61
CA ASP A 289 -1.30 -9.71 -29.17
C ASP A 289 -2.82 -9.69 -29.36
N ASN A 290 -3.47 -8.55 -29.15
CA ASN A 290 -4.93 -8.36 -29.19
C ASN A 290 -5.74 -9.26 -28.25
N LYS A 291 -5.10 -9.94 -27.31
CA LYS A 291 -5.79 -10.80 -26.34
C LYS A 291 -6.09 -10.02 -25.08
N THR A 292 -7.33 -10.11 -24.65
CA THR A 292 -7.74 -9.62 -23.34
C THR A 292 -7.12 -10.51 -22.26
N PHE A 293 -6.58 -9.90 -21.22
CA PHE A 293 -6.03 -10.57 -20.06
C PHE A 293 -6.38 -9.80 -18.78
N ASP A 294 -6.14 -10.42 -17.64
CA ASP A 294 -6.38 -9.79 -16.35
C ASP A 294 -5.06 -9.58 -15.60
N LEU A 295 -4.92 -8.42 -14.96
CA LEU A 295 -4.04 -8.29 -13.82
C LEU A 295 -4.73 -9.00 -12.65
N VAL A 296 -4.02 -9.89 -11.98
CA VAL A 296 -4.53 -10.68 -10.85
C VAL A 296 -3.61 -10.53 -9.65
N THR A 297 -4.12 -10.81 -8.45
CA THR A 297 -3.29 -11.08 -7.27
C THR A 297 -3.31 -12.58 -7.00
N LEU A 298 -2.13 -13.18 -6.84
CA LEU A 298 -1.96 -14.57 -6.45
C LEU A 298 -2.15 -14.72 -4.93
N PRO A 299 -2.49 -15.92 -4.43
CA PRO A 299 -2.52 -16.18 -3.00
C PRO A 299 -1.19 -15.83 -2.32
N VAL A 300 -1.25 -15.23 -1.15
CA VAL A 300 -0.09 -14.87 -0.34
C VAL A 300 -0.03 -15.80 0.88
N SER A 301 1.14 -16.41 1.10
CA SER A 301 1.39 -17.27 2.24
C SER A 301 1.60 -16.43 3.51
N GLN A 302 0.50 -16.03 4.13
CA GLN A 302 0.48 -15.25 5.36
C GLN A 302 -0.84 -15.47 6.09
N MET A 303 -0.81 -15.43 7.44
CA MET A 303 -1.98 -15.59 8.30
C MET A 303 -3.14 -14.67 7.88
N GLY A 304 -4.29 -15.24 7.61
CA GLY A 304 -5.49 -14.51 7.18
C GLY A 304 -5.50 -14.03 5.73
N MET A 305 -4.37 -14.05 5.01
CA MET A 305 -4.30 -13.47 3.64
C MET A 305 -4.90 -14.38 2.57
N ALA A 306 -4.82 -15.71 2.75
CA ALA A 306 -5.35 -16.69 1.82
C ALA A 306 -6.78 -17.18 2.14
N ILE A 307 -7.52 -16.42 2.98
CA ILE A 307 -8.96 -16.69 3.20
C ILE A 307 -9.72 -16.41 1.90
N ALA A 308 -10.69 -17.27 1.58
CA ALA A 308 -11.53 -17.05 0.40
C ALA A 308 -12.14 -15.63 0.36
N PRO A 309 -12.15 -14.97 -0.82
CA PRO A 309 -11.88 -15.48 -2.16
C PRO A 309 -10.40 -15.42 -2.61
N PHE A 310 -9.44 -15.12 -1.71
CA PHE A 310 -8.02 -14.94 -2.00
C PHE A 310 -7.19 -16.24 -1.88
N ASP A 311 -7.85 -17.36 -1.68
CA ASP A 311 -7.28 -18.73 -1.69
C ASP A 311 -6.84 -19.20 -3.09
N LYS A 312 -7.11 -18.42 -4.12
CA LYS A 312 -6.80 -18.63 -5.53
C LYS A 312 -6.54 -17.29 -6.23
N PRO A 313 -5.98 -17.28 -7.45
CA PRO A 313 -5.77 -16.04 -8.20
C PRO A 313 -7.06 -15.22 -8.27
N HIS A 314 -7.01 -13.99 -7.78
CA HIS A 314 -8.15 -13.08 -7.68
C HIS A 314 -7.98 -11.91 -8.66
N PRO A 315 -9.01 -11.55 -9.46
CA PRO A 315 -8.88 -10.50 -10.46
C PRO A 315 -8.78 -9.11 -9.83
N VAL A 316 -7.82 -8.34 -10.30
CA VAL A 316 -7.61 -6.92 -9.95
C VAL A 316 -8.28 -6.02 -10.97
N MET A 317 -7.93 -6.17 -12.24
CA MET A 317 -8.55 -5.44 -13.36
C MET A 317 -8.41 -6.23 -14.65
N ARG A 318 -9.32 -5.98 -15.58
CA ARG A 318 -9.23 -6.47 -16.95
C ARG A 318 -8.53 -5.47 -17.84
N ILE A 319 -7.62 -5.95 -18.68
CA ILE A 319 -6.93 -5.17 -19.70
C ILE A 319 -7.42 -5.63 -21.06
N GLN A 320 -8.07 -4.73 -21.78
CA GLN A 320 -8.62 -5.01 -23.11
C GLN A 320 -7.88 -4.19 -24.17
N PRO A 321 -7.12 -4.83 -25.06
CA PRO A 321 -6.45 -4.14 -26.15
C PRO A 321 -7.42 -3.43 -27.08
N ILE A 322 -7.06 -2.21 -27.48
CA ILE A 322 -7.79 -1.41 -28.48
C ILE A 322 -6.87 -1.05 -29.65
N ALA A 323 -7.46 -0.63 -30.79
CA ALA A 323 -6.74 -0.32 -32.03
C ALA A 323 -6.07 1.07 -32.03
N ILE A 324 -5.44 1.47 -30.89
CA ILE A 324 -4.68 2.70 -30.72
C ILE A 324 -3.27 2.28 -30.29
N SER A 325 -2.23 3.00 -30.71
CA SER A 325 -0.85 2.73 -30.29
C SER A 325 -0.52 3.49 -29.01
N ALA A 326 0.18 2.84 -28.10
CA ALA A 326 0.76 3.45 -26.91
C ALA A 326 1.84 4.47 -27.26
N SER A 327 2.08 5.43 -26.36
CA SER A 327 3.01 6.54 -26.59
C SER A 327 4.47 6.21 -26.32
N GLY A 328 4.77 5.08 -25.68
CA GLY A 328 6.09 4.78 -25.13
C GLY A 328 6.67 3.43 -25.55
N ALA A 329 7.84 3.13 -25.00
CA ALA A 329 8.59 1.90 -25.20
C ALA A 329 9.16 1.39 -23.87
N LEU A 330 9.76 0.21 -23.86
CA LEU A 330 10.56 -0.31 -22.76
C LEU A 330 12.03 0.12 -22.99
N PRO A 331 12.57 1.08 -22.19
CA PRO A 331 13.99 1.46 -22.31
C PRO A 331 14.91 0.38 -21.70
N ASP A 332 16.11 0.22 -22.24
CA ASP A 332 17.14 -0.67 -21.67
C ASP A 332 17.74 -0.09 -20.38
N THR A 333 17.83 1.24 -20.29
CA THR A 333 18.37 1.96 -19.12
C THR A 333 17.35 3.00 -18.66
N LEU A 334 17.15 3.10 -17.36
CA LEU A 334 16.14 3.98 -16.76
C LEU A 334 16.79 5.09 -15.92
N SER A 335 17.74 4.76 -15.06
CA SER A 335 18.38 5.71 -14.16
C SER A 335 19.79 5.27 -13.75
N SER A 336 20.45 6.07 -12.94
CA SER A 336 21.65 5.67 -12.23
C SER A 336 21.41 5.78 -10.73
N LEU A 337 21.73 4.75 -9.98
CA LEU A 337 21.70 4.81 -8.51
C LEU A 337 23.10 5.15 -8.00
N PRO A 338 23.22 6.04 -6.99
CA PRO A 338 24.50 6.30 -6.35
C PRO A 338 25.04 5.03 -5.69
N ALA A 339 26.36 4.87 -5.72
CA ALA A 339 27.02 3.79 -4.99
C ALA A 339 26.70 3.91 -3.49
N LEU A 340 26.58 2.76 -2.83
CA LEU A 340 26.43 2.74 -1.38
C LEU A 340 27.72 3.27 -0.73
N PRO A 341 27.64 4.11 0.32
CA PRO A 341 28.82 4.51 1.08
C PRO A 341 29.40 3.33 1.87
N SER A 342 30.60 3.50 2.42
CA SER A 342 31.14 2.55 3.40
C SER A 342 30.16 2.40 4.57
N LEU A 343 29.92 1.17 4.99
CA LEU A 343 29.11 0.88 6.17
C LEU A 343 29.91 0.90 7.46
N GLU A 344 31.23 1.02 7.36
CA GLU A 344 32.14 1.07 8.52
C GLU A 344 31.99 2.39 9.27
N GLY A 345 31.87 2.32 10.60
CA GLY A 345 31.75 3.49 11.47
C GLY A 345 30.38 4.18 11.47
N LEU A 346 29.40 3.68 10.70
CA LEU A 346 28.06 4.25 10.75
C LEU A 346 27.37 4.01 12.09
N THR A 347 26.55 4.96 12.51
CA THR A 347 25.61 4.76 13.62
C THR A 347 24.66 3.62 13.29
N VAL A 348 24.58 2.63 14.19
CA VAL A 348 23.67 1.48 14.04
C VAL A 348 22.51 1.64 15.00
N ARG A 349 21.28 1.64 14.46
CA ARG A 349 20.06 1.60 15.26
C ARG A 349 19.43 0.21 15.21
N LYS A 350 19.10 -0.30 16.38
CA LYS A 350 18.42 -1.60 16.51
C LYS A 350 16.98 -1.36 16.94
N LEU A 351 16.05 -1.85 16.14
CA LEU A 351 14.62 -1.77 16.37
C LEU A 351 14.07 -3.20 16.46
N GLN A 352 13.47 -3.54 17.59
CA GLN A 352 12.83 -4.83 17.79
C GLN A 352 11.31 -4.64 17.72
N LEU A 353 10.69 -5.23 16.72
CA LEU A 353 9.23 -5.30 16.60
C LEU A 353 8.73 -6.44 17.47
N SER A 354 7.64 -6.24 18.17
CA SER A 354 7.04 -7.29 19.02
C SER A 354 5.57 -7.02 19.24
N MET A 355 4.80 -8.09 19.29
CA MET A 355 3.43 -8.12 19.74
C MET A 355 3.38 -8.65 21.19
N ASP A 356 2.42 -8.17 21.98
CA ASP A 356 2.16 -8.75 23.29
C ASP A 356 1.71 -10.22 23.11
N PRO A 357 2.32 -11.20 23.79
CA PRO A 357 1.99 -12.61 23.60
C PRO A 357 0.52 -12.94 23.86
N MET A 358 -0.18 -12.16 24.71
CA MET A 358 -1.61 -12.35 24.96
C MET A 358 -2.44 -11.88 23.76
N LEU A 359 -2.04 -10.76 23.10
CA LEU A 359 -2.68 -10.29 21.88
C LEU A 359 -2.56 -11.34 20.77
N ASP A 360 -1.35 -11.86 20.55
CA ASP A 360 -1.07 -12.89 19.53
C ASP A 360 -1.93 -14.14 19.76
N MET A 361 -1.91 -14.68 20.96
CA MET A 361 -2.70 -15.88 21.33
C MET A 361 -4.21 -15.66 21.13
N MET A 362 -4.76 -14.55 21.66
CA MET A 362 -6.18 -14.26 21.59
C MET A 362 -6.62 -13.94 20.16
N GLY A 363 -5.82 -13.18 19.43
CA GLY A 363 -6.09 -12.81 18.03
C GLY A 363 -6.11 -14.04 17.13
N MET A 364 -5.12 -14.92 17.27
CA MET A 364 -5.06 -16.20 16.56
C MET A 364 -6.26 -17.09 16.87
N GLN A 365 -6.62 -17.23 18.15
CA GLN A 365 -7.80 -17.99 18.55
C GLN A 365 -9.07 -17.45 17.88
N MET A 366 -9.31 -16.15 17.96
CA MET A 366 -10.49 -15.51 17.34
C MET A 366 -10.50 -15.68 15.81
N LEU A 367 -9.33 -15.59 15.17
CA LEU A 367 -9.19 -15.82 13.73
C LEU A 367 -9.56 -17.27 13.35
N MET A 368 -9.07 -18.24 14.12
CA MET A 368 -9.36 -19.67 13.92
C MET A 368 -10.83 -20.00 14.19
N GLU A 369 -11.42 -19.43 15.24
CA GLU A 369 -12.85 -19.58 15.53
C GLU A 369 -13.74 -19.04 14.39
N LYS A 370 -13.32 -17.93 13.75
CA LYS A 370 -14.10 -17.27 12.69
C LYS A 370 -13.94 -17.92 11.33
N TYR A 371 -12.73 -18.37 10.97
CA TYR A 371 -12.40 -18.80 9.61
C TYR A 371 -11.92 -20.27 9.54
N GLY A 372 -11.78 -20.95 10.68
CA GLY A 372 -11.32 -22.33 10.75
C GLY A 372 -9.91 -22.51 10.16
N ASP A 373 -9.66 -23.69 9.57
CA ASP A 373 -8.34 -24.02 8.99
C ASP A 373 -7.94 -23.11 7.81
N GLN A 374 -8.88 -22.41 7.18
CA GLN A 374 -8.60 -21.45 6.12
C GLN A 374 -7.77 -20.26 6.64
N ALA A 375 -7.87 -19.93 7.93
CA ALA A 375 -7.07 -18.88 8.55
C ALA A 375 -5.56 -19.11 8.40
N MET A 376 -5.15 -20.39 8.35
CA MET A 376 -3.77 -20.84 8.30
C MET A 376 -3.36 -21.32 6.90
N ALA A 377 -4.22 -21.14 5.89
CA ALA A 377 -3.95 -21.59 4.53
C ALA A 377 -2.67 -20.94 3.98
N GLY A 378 -1.76 -21.76 3.44
CA GLY A 378 -0.49 -21.31 2.87
C GLY A 378 0.64 -21.10 3.87
N MET A 379 0.41 -21.26 5.18
CA MET A 379 1.47 -21.18 6.19
C MET A 379 2.23 -22.51 6.33
N ASP A 380 3.53 -22.41 6.62
CA ASP A 380 4.35 -23.59 6.90
C ASP A 380 4.07 -24.10 8.31
N HIS A 381 3.49 -25.30 8.42
CA HIS A 381 3.17 -25.95 9.69
C HIS A 381 4.38 -26.18 10.61
N SER A 382 5.60 -26.21 10.07
CA SER A 382 6.82 -26.35 10.88
C SER A 382 7.09 -25.14 11.76
N GLN A 383 6.63 -23.96 11.35
CA GLN A 383 6.75 -22.71 12.10
C GLN A 383 5.71 -22.61 13.23
N MET A 384 4.52 -23.21 13.06
CA MET A 384 3.45 -23.19 14.06
C MET A 384 3.76 -23.96 15.34
N MET A 385 4.47 -25.10 15.24
CA MET A 385 4.78 -25.96 16.39
C MET A 385 5.79 -25.33 17.36
N GLY A 386 6.56 -24.34 16.94
CA GLY A 386 7.52 -23.61 17.77
C GLY A 386 6.88 -22.65 18.77
N HIS A 387 5.69 -22.13 18.48
CA HIS A 387 5.01 -21.14 19.34
C HIS A 387 4.03 -21.75 20.36
N MET A 388 3.48 -22.93 20.12
CA MET A 388 2.61 -23.59 21.10
C MET A 388 3.36 -24.21 22.30
N GLY A 389 4.69 -24.21 22.31
CA GLY A 389 5.54 -24.73 23.36
C GLY A 389 6.06 -23.63 24.29
N HIS A 390 5.50 -23.58 25.51
CA HIS A 390 6.03 -22.86 26.70
C HIS A 390 5.55 -21.42 27.00
N GLY A 391 4.30 -21.11 26.78
CA GLY A 391 3.64 -20.03 27.55
C GLY A 391 3.33 -20.53 28.96
N ASN A 392 4.09 -20.07 29.95
CA ASN A 392 3.86 -20.41 31.37
C ASN A 392 2.53 -19.74 31.82
N MET A 393 1.45 -20.54 31.89
CA MET A 393 0.07 -20.07 32.18
C MET A 393 -0.14 -19.55 33.61
N ASN A 394 0.93 -19.27 34.37
CA ASN A 394 0.85 -18.96 35.80
C ASN A 394 0.58 -17.49 36.17
N HIS A 395 0.27 -16.60 35.22
CA HIS A 395 -0.07 -15.19 35.54
C HIS A 395 -1.45 -14.72 35.07
N MET A 396 -2.41 -15.64 34.92
CA MET A 396 -3.82 -15.25 34.68
C MET A 396 -4.56 -15.00 36.00
N ASN A 397 -4.30 -13.88 36.66
CA ASN A 397 -5.22 -13.39 37.69
C ASN A 397 -5.11 -11.86 37.89
N HIS A 398 -5.50 -11.09 36.88
CA HIS A 398 -5.89 -9.72 37.09
C HIS A 398 -7.20 -9.48 36.36
N GLY A 399 -8.28 -9.23 37.11
CA GLY A 399 -9.63 -8.94 36.62
C GLY A 399 -9.77 -7.61 35.86
N GLY A 400 -8.71 -7.19 35.15
CA GLY A 400 -8.71 -6.04 34.23
C GLY A 400 -8.94 -6.50 32.79
N LYS A 401 -9.70 -5.70 32.04
CA LYS A 401 -9.89 -5.90 30.59
C LYS A 401 -8.52 -5.76 29.90
N PHE A 402 -8.12 -6.72 29.05
CA PHE A 402 -6.88 -6.65 28.30
C PHE A 402 -6.86 -5.40 27.40
N ASP A 403 -5.84 -4.56 27.54
CA ASP A 403 -5.65 -3.36 26.72
C ASP A 403 -4.83 -3.70 25.46
N PHE A 404 -5.54 -3.97 24.36
CA PHE A 404 -4.89 -4.26 23.08
C PHE A 404 -4.42 -2.99 22.34
N HIS A 405 -4.85 -1.79 22.75
CA HIS A 405 -4.45 -0.54 22.10
C HIS A 405 -2.97 -0.19 22.28
N HIS A 406 -2.27 -0.85 23.20
CA HIS A 406 -0.83 -0.65 23.44
C HIS A 406 -0.06 -1.98 23.37
N ALA A 407 -0.63 -2.97 22.69
CA ALA A 407 -0.07 -4.31 22.67
C ALA A 407 0.95 -4.54 21.56
N ASN A 408 0.97 -3.71 20.53
CA ASN A 408 1.99 -3.71 19.47
C ASN A 408 3.10 -2.71 19.84
N LYS A 409 4.37 -3.14 19.75
CA LYS A 409 5.50 -2.41 20.36
C LYS A 409 6.73 -2.38 19.46
N ILE A 410 7.53 -1.31 19.63
CA ILE A 410 8.90 -1.23 19.13
C ILE A 410 9.83 -1.06 20.33
N ASN A 411 10.86 -1.89 20.44
CA ASN A 411 11.77 -1.91 21.60
C ASN A 411 11.04 -2.03 22.96
N GLY A 412 9.96 -2.81 22.98
CA GLY A 412 9.13 -3.04 24.17
C GLY A 412 8.24 -1.87 24.57
N GLN A 413 8.14 -0.81 23.77
CA GLN A 413 7.32 0.37 24.02
C GLN A 413 6.25 0.53 22.95
N ALA A 414 5.01 0.80 23.35
CA ALA A 414 3.98 1.30 22.47
C ALA A 414 4.21 2.79 22.19
N PHE A 415 3.69 3.28 21.07
CA PHE A 415 3.85 4.66 20.64
C PHE A 415 3.40 5.68 21.70
N ASP A 416 4.23 6.70 21.92
CA ASP A 416 3.92 7.90 22.69
C ASP A 416 4.34 9.14 21.88
N MET A 417 3.37 9.91 21.42
CA MET A 417 3.58 11.09 20.57
C MET A 417 4.50 12.13 21.24
N ASN A 418 4.56 12.17 22.58
CA ASN A 418 5.32 13.15 23.34
C ASN A 418 6.78 12.71 23.59
N LYS A 419 7.12 11.46 23.25
CA LYS A 419 8.43 10.87 23.54
C LYS A 419 9.10 10.31 22.28
N PRO A 420 9.73 11.15 21.45
CA PRO A 420 10.61 10.63 20.40
C PRO A 420 11.63 9.68 20.99
N MET A 421 11.82 8.52 20.37
CA MET A 421 12.66 7.45 20.92
C MET A 421 14.15 7.80 20.83
N PHE A 422 14.54 8.54 19.79
CA PHE A 422 15.94 8.98 19.57
C PHE A 422 15.99 10.21 18.66
N ALA A 423 17.20 10.76 18.50
CA ALA A 423 17.51 11.74 17.48
C ALA A 423 18.44 11.13 16.43
N ALA A 424 18.19 11.39 15.15
CA ALA A 424 19.06 11.07 14.03
C ALA A 424 19.84 12.33 13.61
N ALA A 425 21.05 12.15 13.09
CA ALA A 425 21.87 13.27 12.65
C ALA A 425 21.53 13.65 11.19
N LYS A 426 21.09 14.88 10.98
CA LYS A 426 20.80 15.40 9.64
C LYS A 426 22.00 15.26 8.69
N GLY A 427 21.73 14.75 7.48
CA GLY A 427 22.73 14.61 6.42
C GLY A 427 23.71 13.45 6.62
N GLN A 428 23.61 12.70 7.71
CA GLN A 428 24.46 11.55 7.98
C GLN A 428 23.75 10.24 7.62
N TYR A 429 24.51 9.28 7.14
CA TYR A 429 24.00 7.92 6.95
C TYR A 429 23.95 7.16 8.27
N GLU A 430 22.85 6.43 8.48
CA GLU A 430 22.70 5.47 9.58
C GLU A 430 22.30 4.11 9.02
N ARG A 431 22.70 3.03 9.69
CA ARG A 431 22.28 1.68 9.42
C ARG A 431 21.20 1.29 10.43
N TRP A 432 19.99 1.07 9.95
CA TRP A 432 18.90 0.62 10.81
C TRP A 432 18.71 -0.89 10.66
N VAL A 433 18.73 -1.59 11.78
CA VAL A 433 18.58 -3.03 11.92
C VAL A 433 17.23 -3.30 12.55
N ILE A 434 16.28 -3.77 11.77
CA ILE A 434 14.89 -3.94 12.16
C ILE A 434 14.63 -5.44 12.29
N SER A 435 14.28 -5.88 13.50
CA SER A 435 14.13 -7.28 13.85
C SER A 435 12.68 -7.63 14.13
N GLY A 436 12.18 -8.67 13.45
CA GLY A 436 10.93 -9.37 13.75
C GLY A 436 11.16 -10.72 14.45
N VAL A 437 12.39 -10.96 14.94
CA VAL A 437 12.71 -12.24 15.61
C VAL A 437 11.84 -12.42 16.85
N GLY A 438 11.11 -13.53 16.92
CA GLY A 438 10.15 -13.82 18.00
C GLY A 438 8.73 -13.32 17.70
N ASP A 439 8.52 -12.67 16.56
CA ASP A 439 7.21 -12.30 16.03
C ASP A 439 7.07 -12.89 14.63
N MET A 440 6.04 -13.69 14.40
CA MET A 440 5.83 -14.40 13.13
C MET A 440 5.02 -13.60 12.11
N MET A 441 4.48 -12.46 12.53
CA MET A 441 3.70 -11.61 11.63
C MET A 441 4.59 -10.92 10.60
N LEU A 442 4.01 -10.67 9.45
CA LEU A 442 4.61 -9.79 8.44
C LEU A 442 4.42 -8.34 8.86
N HIS A 443 5.52 -7.60 8.93
CA HIS A 443 5.54 -6.17 9.17
C HIS A 443 6.15 -5.46 7.97
N PRO A 444 5.36 -4.75 7.13
CA PRO A 444 5.90 -3.75 6.22
C PRO A 444 6.37 -2.56 7.07
N PHE A 445 7.67 -2.39 7.23
CA PHE A 445 8.20 -1.33 8.08
C PHE A 445 8.50 -0.09 7.25
N HIS A 446 7.77 0.99 7.50
CA HIS A 446 7.88 2.28 6.82
C HIS A 446 8.64 3.30 7.67
N ILE A 447 9.40 4.19 7.00
CA ILE A 447 10.17 5.26 7.63
C ILE A 447 9.87 6.59 6.91
N HIS A 448 9.38 7.58 7.66
CA HIS A 448 9.08 8.92 7.16
C HIS A 448 10.33 9.74 6.83
N GLY A 449 10.18 10.70 5.92
CA GLY A 449 11.16 11.75 5.64
C GLY A 449 12.43 11.28 4.94
N THR A 450 12.47 10.05 4.44
CA THR A 450 13.62 9.48 3.72
C THR A 450 13.20 8.46 2.67
N GLN A 451 14.03 8.35 1.63
CA GLN A 451 14.10 7.16 0.79
C GLN A 451 15.40 6.42 1.13
N PHE A 452 15.31 5.14 1.42
CA PHE A 452 16.45 4.33 1.85
C PHE A 452 16.84 3.26 0.82
N ARG A 453 18.00 2.65 1.03
CA ARG A 453 18.44 1.46 0.32
C ARG A 453 18.35 0.26 1.24
N ILE A 454 17.72 -0.83 0.77
CA ILE A 454 17.70 -2.10 1.51
C ILE A 454 19.09 -2.73 1.40
N LEU A 455 19.72 -3.01 2.54
CA LEU A 455 21.00 -3.73 2.64
C LEU A 455 20.77 -5.23 2.71
N SER A 456 19.78 -5.66 3.51
CA SER A 456 19.27 -7.02 3.54
C SER A 456 17.78 -7.02 3.90
N GLU A 457 17.04 -7.99 3.40
CA GLU A 457 15.62 -8.17 3.68
C GLU A 457 15.38 -9.59 4.16
N ASN A 458 14.91 -9.74 5.40
CA ASN A 458 14.79 -11.03 6.09
C ASN A 458 16.10 -11.87 6.03
N GLY A 459 17.25 -11.22 6.27
CA GLY A 459 18.57 -11.86 6.27
C GLY A 459 19.12 -12.22 4.88
N LYS A 460 18.47 -11.78 3.79
CA LYS A 460 18.90 -12.04 2.41
C LYS A 460 19.15 -10.73 1.66
N PRO A 461 19.98 -10.71 0.63
CA PRO A 461 20.07 -9.57 -0.29
C PRO A 461 18.68 -9.24 -0.87
N PRO A 462 18.35 -7.95 -1.09
CA PRO A 462 17.07 -7.59 -1.71
C PRO A 462 16.97 -8.15 -3.13
N ALA A 463 15.77 -8.54 -3.55
CA ALA A 463 15.50 -8.88 -4.94
C ALA A 463 15.80 -7.67 -5.86
N ALA A 464 16.17 -7.91 -7.13
CA ALA A 464 16.59 -6.84 -8.05
C ALA A 464 15.58 -5.69 -8.16
N HIS A 465 14.27 -5.99 -8.21
CA HIS A 465 13.21 -4.97 -8.25
C HIS A 465 13.04 -4.19 -6.93
N ARG A 466 13.66 -4.66 -5.83
CA ARG A 466 13.65 -4.00 -4.51
C ARG A 466 14.98 -3.30 -4.19
N ALA A 467 15.96 -3.40 -5.08
CA ALA A 467 17.29 -2.84 -4.88
C ALA A 467 17.39 -1.33 -5.20
N GLY A 468 16.28 -0.68 -5.60
CA GLY A 468 16.15 0.77 -5.81
C GLY A 468 15.95 1.55 -4.51
N TRP A 469 15.42 2.76 -4.66
CA TRP A 469 14.98 3.58 -3.54
C TRP A 469 13.66 3.05 -2.97
N LYS A 470 13.63 2.84 -1.66
CA LYS A 470 12.49 2.30 -0.93
C LYS A 470 12.21 3.15 0.30
N ASP A 471 10.96 3.15 0.76
CA ASP A 471 10.57 3.71 2.05
C ASP A 471 9.88 2.67 2.95
N THR A 472 9.65 1.48 2.42
CA THR A 472 9.05 0.35 3.13
C THR A 472 9.88 -0.91 2.91
N VAL A 473 10.18 -1.65 3.99
CA VAL A 473 10.95 -2.90 3.97
C VAL A 473 10.19 -4.02 4.65
N LYS A 474 10.31 -5.23 4.13
CA LYS A 474 9.72 -6.45 4.71
C LYS A 474 10.47 -6.86 5.97
N VAL A 475 9.74 -7.11 7.07
CA VAL A 475 10.26 -7.72 8.29
C VAL A 475 9.29 -8.84 8.69
N GLU A 476 9.76 -10.09 8.74
CA GLU A 476 8.92 -11.27 9.01
C GLU A 476 9.75 -12.35 9.68
N GLY A 477 9.63 -12.50 10.99
CA GLY A 477 10.33 -13.53 11.76
C GLY A 477 11.86 -13.45 11.74
N ASN A 478 12.45 -12.45 11.08
CA ASN A 478 13.88 -12.30 10.85
C ASN A 478 14.31 -10.83 10.91
N VAL A 479 15.53 -10.54 10.52
CA VAL A 479 16.13 -9.19 10.53
C VAL A 479 16.19 -8.64 9.11
N SER A 480 15.79 -7.39 8.97
CA SER A 480 16.01 -6.57 7.77
C SER A 480 16.88 -5.36 8.11
N GLU A 481 17.69 -4.94 7.16
CA GLU A 481 18.61 -3.83 7.34
C GLU A 481 18.48 -2.83 6.21
N VAL A 482 18.43 -1.55 6.58
CA VAL A 482 18.32 -0.44 5.64
C VAL A 482 19.38 0.62 5.91
N LEU A 483 19.78 1.31 4.86
CA LEU A 483 20.67 2.45 4.91
C LEU A 483 19.85 3.71 4.71
N VAL A 484 19.70 4.50 5.76
CA VAL A 484 18.89 5.72 5.80
C VAL A 484 19.75 6.97 5.85
N LYS A 485 19.19 8.08 5.35
CA LYS A 485 19.78 9.41 5.50
C LYS A 485 18.67 10.45 5.48
N PHE A 486 18.63 11.32 6.50
CA PHE A 486 17.60 12.35 6.60
C PHE A 486 18.17 13.71 6.17
N ASN A 487 17.56 14.32 5.16
CA ASN A 487 18.01 15.59 4.59
C ASN A 487 17.29 16.81 5.16
N HIS A 488 16.19 16.60 5.90
CA HIS A 488 15.36 17.65 6.48
C HIS A 488 15.30 17.57 8.00
N ASN A 489 14.93 18.67 8.65
CA ASN A 489 14.73 18.71 10.09
C ASN A 489 13.35 18.14 10.46
N ALA A 490 13.30 17.49 11.60
CA ALA A 490 12.08 17.03 12.25
C ALA A 490 12.19 17.31 13.75
N PRO A 491 11.77 18.50 14.23
CA PRO A 491 11.82 18.82 15.64
C PRO A 491 10.80 17.98 16.44
N LYS A 492 10.90 18.00 17.77
CA LYS A 492 10.06 17.18 18.64
C LYS A 492 8.56 17.36 18.37
N GLU A 493 8.13 18.58 18.11
CA GLU A 493 6.73 18.95 17.84
C GLU A 493 6.21 18.39 16.51
N HIS A 494 7.13 18.03 15.63
CA HIS A 494 6.88 17.47 14.29
C HIS A 494 7.88 16.35 13.99
N ALA A 495 8.03 15.43 14.94
CA ALA A 495 8.92 14.29 14.80
C ALA A 495 8.48 13.40 13.62
N TYR A 496 9.43 12.83 12.91
CA TYR A 496 9.14 11.77 11.95
C TYR A 496 8.71 10.50 12.65
N MET A 497 7.92 9.70 11.94
CA MET A 497 7.50 8.38 12.40
C MET A 497 8.28 7.28 11.68
N ALA A 498 8.44 6.16 12.38
CA ALA A 498 8.79 4.88 11.78
C ALA A 498 7.88 3.81 12.40
N HIS A 499 7.24 3.00 11.58
CA HIS A 499 6.15 2.13 12.02
C HIS A 499 5.93 0.93 11.11
N CYS A 500 5.21 -0.06 11.62
CA CYS A 500 4.61 -1.10 10.79
C CYS A 500 3.47 -0.49 9.97
N HIS A 501 3.46 -0.70 8.66
CA HIS A 501 2.39 -0.21 7.78
C HIS A 501 1.22 -1.20 7.63
N LEU A 502 1.13 -2.21 8.50
CA LEU A 502 -0.11 -2.88 8.80
C LEU A 502 -0.84 -1.93 9.76
N LEU A 503 -1.90 -1.25 9.26
CA LEU A 503 -2.45 -0.05 9.91
C LEU A 503 -3.03 -0.33 11.30
N GLU A 504 -3.53 -1.52 11.56
CA GLU A 504 -4.02 -1.91 12.86
C GLU A 504 -2.88 -2.11 13.87
N HIS A 505 -1.68 -2.55 13.43
CA HIS A 505 -0.48 -2.57 14.27
C HIS A 505 0.03 -1.17 14.61
N GLU A 506 0.01 -0.26 13.61
CA GLU A 506 0.31 1.15 13.80
C GLU A 506 -0.61 1.78 14.84
N ASP A 507 -1.95 1.63 14.64
CA ASP A 507 -2.99 2.20 15.51
C ASP A 507 -2.96 1.63 16.94
N THR A 508 -2.34 0.46 17.15
CA THR A 508 -2.24 -0.19 18.46
C THR A 508 -0.82 -0.20 19.02
N GLY A 509 0.06 0.67 18.49
CA GLY A 509 1.31 1.07 19.13
C GLY A 509 2.60 0.67 18.44
N MET A 510 2.61 -0.12 17.31
CA MET A 510 3.85 -0.47 16.60
C MET A 510 4.36 0.70 15.75
N MET A 511 4.64 1.79 16.41
CA MET A 511 5.14 3.03 15.87
C MET A 511 6.12 3.68 16.84
N LEU A 512 7.06 4.46 16.35
CA LEU A 512 7.93 5.33 17.13
C LEU A 512 8.07 6.70 16.47
N GLY A 513 8.28 7.74 17.27
CA GLY A 513 8.71 9.05 16.81
C GLY A 513 10.23 9.20 16.93
N PHE A 514 10.84 9.93 16.01
CA PHE A 514 12.24 10.31 16.12
C PHE A 514 12.46 11.73 15.56
N THR A 515 13.48 12.41 16.09
CA THR A 515 13.84 13.77 15.66
C THR A 515 15.05 13.75 14.72
N VAL A 516 15.15 14.81 13.91
CA VAL A 516 16.31 15.06 13.03
C VAL A 516 16.77 16.50 13.17
#